data_6f51a45c232041f6a2b054883cee45df
#
_entry.id   6f51a45c232041f6a2b054883cee45df
#
_cell.length_a   1.000
_cell.length_b   1.000
_cell.length_c   1.000
_cell.angle_alpha   90.00
_cell.angle_beta   90.00
_cell.angle_gamma   90.00
#
_symmetry.space_group_name_H-M   'P 1'
#
loop_
_entity.id
_entity.type
_entity.pdbx_description
1 polymer ?
#
loop_
_entity_poly.entity_id
_entity_poly.type
_entity_poly.pdbx_seq_one_letter_code
_entity_poly.pdbx_strand_id
1 'polypeptide(L)'
;MSLKTTRLLLSAAFVLVIYSLCHAQEAPKAAPQTPGVVATVNGKPISQSQLDVLLKERIAQGEKDTEELRKKLREDLITREVLYQEMIKSGFDKNPGMAAQADFVRVNFLLQSYLQDFIKTHPVSDDMLKTEYDKIKSELDNKQEYLARHILVDKEADAKDIIAQLKKGAKFEKLATEKSKDAGSASKGGDLDWNLPSNYVKPFAEALVKLKKGQYTQTPVETQFGWHVVKLEDTRPVKVPQYEEVKTKLQQRFQQQQFDKYLADLRAKAKIE
;
A
#
# COMPACT_ATOMS: atom_id res chain seq x y z
N MET A 1 28.85 7.09 -20.66
CA MET A 1 27.66 7.05 -21.51
C MET A 1 26.48 6.73 -20.60
N SER A 2 25.67 7.76 -20.31
CA SER A 2 24.56 7.69 -19.33
C SER A 2 23.25 7.57 -20.11
N LEU A 3 22.53 6.44 -19.96
CA LEU A 3 21.16 6.30 -20.46
C LEU A 3 20.19 6.86 -19.42
N LYS A 4 19.64 8.04 -19.73
CA LYS A 4 18.49 8.60 -19.01
C LYS A 4 17.22 7.89 -19.53
N THR A 5 16.59 7.09 -18.71
CA THR A 5 15.25 6.53 -18.97
C THR A 5 14.20 7.60 -18.69
N THR A 6 13.67 8.18 -19.76
CA THR A 6 12.54 9.12 -19.72
C THR A 6 11.24 8.32 -19.59
N ARG A 7 10.56 8.48 -18.46
CA ARG A 7 9.19 7.96 -18.27
C ARG A 7 8.22 8.82 -19.09
N LEU A 8 7.64 8.22 -20.13
CA LEU A 8 6.57 8.81 -20.93
C LEU A 8 5.23 8.62 -20.19
N LEU A 9 4.71 9.70 -19.63
CA LEU A 9 3.32 9.78 -19.16
C LEU A 9 2.44 10.04 -20.39
N LEU A 10 1.72 9.02 -20.87
CA LEU A 10 0.67 9.17 -21.88
C LEU A 10 -0.59 9.72 -21.20
N SER A 11 -0.73 11.05 -21.19
CA SER A 11 -2.03 11.70 -21.04
C SER A 11 -2.67 11.80 -22.40
N ALA A 12 -3.62 10.91 -22.71
CA ALA A 12 -4.42 10.98 -23.92
C ALA A 12 -5.45 12.12 -23.81
N ALA A 13 -5.02 13.33 -24.14
CA ALA A 13 -5.94 14.42 -24.43
C ALA A 13 -6.35 14.30 -25.91
N PHE A 14 -7.54 13.75 -26.15
CA PHE A 14 -8.15 13.73 -27.47
C PHE A 14 -8.76 15.12 -27.73
N VAL A 15 -8.00 16.01 -28.34
CA VAL A 15 -8.51 17.28 -28.87
C VAL A 15 -8.86 17.05 -30.34
N LEU A 16 -10.15 16.88 -30.63
CA LEU A 16 -10.68 16.90 -31.97
C LEU A 16 -11.04 18.34 -32.33
N VAL A 17 -10.19 19.01 -33.10
CA VAL A 17 -10.51 20.28 -33.75
C VAL A 17 -11.26 19.96 -35.05
N ILE A 18 -12.57 20.16 -35.07
CA ILE A 18 -13.36 20.11 -36.29
C ILE A 18 -13.63 21.55 -36.73
N TYR A 19 -13.09 21.89 -37.90
CA TYR A 19 -13.37 23.17 -38.57
C TYR A 19 -14.82 23.29 -38.99
N SER A 20 -15.40 24.43 -38.66
CA SER A 20 -16.77 24.85 -38.94
C SER A 20 -16.99 25.09 -40.42
N LEU A 21 -17.96 24.39 -41.02
CA LEU A 21 -18.66 24.85 -42.23
C LEU A 21 -20.06 25.29 -41.76
N CYS A 22 -20.26 26.58 -41.74
CA CYS A 22 -21.57 27.21 -41.48
C CYS A 22 -22.57 26.85 -42.58
N HIS A 23 -23.54 26.02 -42.27
CA HIS A 23 -24.85 26.04 -42.90
C HIS A 23 -25.86 26.32 -41.80
N ALA A 24 -26.54 27.44 -41.92
CA ALA A 24 -27.66 27.79 -41.03
C ALA A 24 -28.81 26.80 -41.27
N GLN A 25 -28.92 25.82 -40.39
CA GLN A 25 -30.08 24.95 -40.32
C GLN A 25 -30.85 25.34 -39.08
N GLU A 26 -32.12 25.67 -39.27
CA GLU A 26 -33.08 26.03 -38.20
C GLU A 26 -33.01 24.98 -37.09
N ALA A 27 -32.90 25.45 -35.85
CA ALA A 27 -32.87 24.60 -34.68
C ALA A 27 -34.15 23.76 -34.57
N PRO A 28 -34.08 22.43 -34.44
CA PRO A 28 -35.28 21.63 -34.26
C PRO A 28 -35.95 22.01 -32.93
N LYS A 29 -37.26 22.26 -32.96
CA LYS A 29 -38.11 22.47 -31.78
C LYS A 29 -37.82 21.42 -30.74
N ALA A 30 -37.48 21.87 -29.52
CA ALA A 30 -37.23 21.00 -28.38
C ALA A 30 -38.40 20.03 -28.16
N ALA A 31 -38.15 18.75 -28.28
CA ALA A 31 -39.11 17.71 -27.91
C ALA A 31 -39.41 17.79 -26.41
N PRO A 32 -40.64 17.41 -25.95
CA PRO A 32 -40.98 17.43 -24.53
C PRO A 32 -40.00 16.57 -23.74
N GLN A 33 -39.32 17.17 -22.75
CA GLN A 33 -38.32 16.50 -21.93
C GLN A 33 -39.02 15.51 -21.00
N THR A 34 -38.72 14.23 -21.14
CA THR A 34 -39.12 13.21 -20.16
C THR A 34 -38.35 13.47 -18.86
N PRO A 35 -39.01 13.48 -17.69
CA PRO A 35 -38.30 13.67 -16.41
C PRO A 35 -37.10 12.74 -16.29
N GLY A 36 -35.94 13.29 -15.98
CA GLY A 36 -34.68 12.52 -15.84
C GLY A 36 -33.93 12.21 -17.14
N VAL A 37 -34.37 12.74 -18.30
CA VAL A 37 -33.71 12.64 -19.61
C VAL A 37 -33.15 13.99 -20.03
N VAL A 38 -31.85 14.05 -20.32
CA VAL A 38 -31.18 15.30 -20.76
C VAL A 38 -31.12 15.45 -22.28
N ALA A 39 -31.11 14.33 -22.99
CA ALA A 39 -31.15 14.28 -24.45
C ALA A 39 -31.63 12.91 -24.93
N THR A 40 -31.97 12.80 -26.22
CA THR A 40 -32.29 11.54 -26.89
C THR A 40 -31.52 11.47 -28.22
N VAL A 41 -30.84 10.36 -28.45
CA VAL A 41 -30.06 10.12 -29.69
C VAL A 41 -30.58 8.85 -30.35
N ASN A 42 -31.14 8.99 -31.57
CA ASN A 42 -31.77 7.89 -32.31
C ASN A 42 -32.74 7.05 -31.46
N GLY A 43 -33.57 7.71 -30.65
CA GLY A 43 -34.54 7.06 -29.78
C GLY A 43 -33.96 6.57 -28.43
N LYS A 44 -32.65 6.57 -28.23
CA LYS A 44 -32.03 6.16 -26.96
C LYS A 44 -31.88 7.38 -26.03
N PRO A 45 -32.44 7.33 -24.81
CA PRO A 45 -32.36 8.45 -23.88
C PRO A 45 -30.97 8.48 -23.19
N ILE A 46 -30.48 9.70 -22.99
CA ILE A 46 -29.34 10.01 -22.12
C ILE A 46 -29.90 10.51 -20.79
N SER A 47 -29.55 9.84 -19.70
CA SER A 47 -30.14 10.14 -18.39
C SER A 47 -29.48 11.33 -17.70
N GLN A 48 -30.22 11.97 -16.78
CA GLN A 48 -29.70 13.00 -15.90
C GLN A 48 -28.54 12.44 -15.03
N SER A 49 -28.61 11.20 -14.58
CA SER A 49 -27.55 10.58 -13.80
C SER A 49 -26.21 10.48 -14.54
N GLN A 50 -26.22 10.30 -15.87
CA GLN A 50 -25.00 10.34 -16.67
C GLN A 50 -24.39 11.75 -16.69
N LEU A 51 -25.22 12.78 -16.78
CA LEU A 51 -24.75 14.17 -16.68
C LEU A 51 -24.21 14.48 -15.30
N ASP A 52 -24.87 14.03 -14.25
CA ASP A 52 -24.46 14.27 -12.87
C ASP A 52 -23.12 13.60 -12.53
N VAL A 53 -22.84 12.42 -13.10
CA VAL A 53 -21.53 11.76 -12.97
C VAL A 53 -20.43 12.63 -13.57
N LEU A 54 -20.60 13.09 -14.81
CA LEU A 54 -19.60 13.95 -15.47
C LEU A 54 -19.43 15.28 -14.74
N LEU A 55 -20.53 15.90 -14.32
CA LEU A 55 -20.51 17.15 -13.56
C LEU A 55 -19.73 17.00 -12.26
N LYS A 56 -19.96 15.91 -11.52
CA LYS A 56 -19.23 15.60 -10.28
C LYS A 56 -17.73 15.46 -10.52
N GLU A 57 -17.33 14.80 -11.60
CA GLU A 57 -15.92 14.67 -11.98
C GLU A 57 -15.27 16.04 -12.27
N ARG A 58 -15.99 16.92 -13.00
CA ARG A 58 -15.49 18.27 -13.31
C ARG A 58 -15.38 19.17 -12.08
N ILE A 59 -16.36 19.10 -11.19
CA ILE A 59 -16.32 19.82 -9.91
C ILE A 59 -15.14 19.33 -9.06
N ALA A 60 -14.86 18.03 -9.02
CA ALA A 60 -13.71 17.46 -8.32
C ALA A 60 -12.36 17.93 -8.91
N GLN A 61 -12.34 18.32 -10.20
CA GLN A 61 -11.20 18.92 -10.88
C GLN A 61 -11.11 20.46 -10.70
N GLY A 62 -12.02 21.06 -9.94
CA GLY A 62 -12.02 22.50 -9.61
C GLY A 62 -12.91 23.37 -10.52
N GLU A 63 -13.66 22.77 -11.46
CA GLU A 63 -14.62 23.53 -12.24
C GLU A 63 -15.85 23.89 -11.41
N LYS A 64 -16.50 25.02 -11.72
CA LYS A 64 -17.72 25.44 -11.04
C LYS A 64 -18.95 24.91 -11.79
N ASP A 65 -19.97 24.52 -11.04
CA ASP A 65 -21.27 24.15 -11.61
C ASP A 65 -21.94 25.38 -12.20
N THR A 66 -21.95 25.48 -13.53
CA THR A 66 -22.59 26.55 -14.29
C THR A 66 -23.45 25.97 -15.40
N GLU A 67 -24.43 26.77 -15.88
CA GLU A 67 -25.27 26.39 -17.01
C GLU A 67 -24.44 26.12 -18.29
N GLU A 68 -23.36 26.86 -18.52
CA GLU A 68 -22.44 26.65 -19.64
C GLU A 68 -21.76 25.30 -19.53
N LEU A 69 -21.29 24.96 -18.35
CA LEU A 69 -20.66 23.65 -18.11
C LEU A 69 -21.66 22.52 -18.33
N ARG A 70 -22.88 22.63 -17.77
CA ARG A 70 -23.93 21.63 -17.95
C ARG A 70 -24.31 21.46 -19.42
N LYS A 71 -24.43 22.56 -20.18
CA LYS A 71 -24.67 22.51 -21.62
C LYS A 71 -23.56 21.84 -22.38
N LYS A 72 -22.29 22.13 -22.07
CA LYS A 72 -21.11 21.50 -22.66
C LYS A 72 -21.11 20.00 -22.39
N LEU A 73 -21.32 19.60 -21.15
CA LEU A 73 -21.36 18.18 -20.76
C LEU A 73 -22.50 17.42 -21.43
N ARG A 74 -23.65 18.08 -21.62
CA ARG A 74 -24.76 17.50 -22.39
C ARG A 74 -24.36 17.23 -23.85
N GLU A 75 -23.71 18.17 -24.53
CA GLU A 75 -23.22 17.99 -25.91
C GLU A 75 -22.14 16.90 -25.97
N ASP A 76 -21.25 16.82 -24.99
CA ASP A 76 -20.26 15.76 -24.87
C ASP A 76 -20.93 14.37 -24.74
N LEU A 77 -22.00 14.25 -23.96
CA LEU A 77 -22.79 13.03 -23.82
C LEU A 77 -23.47 12.62 -25.11
N ILE A 78 -24.05 13.59 -25.84
CA ILE A 78 -24.69 13.36 -27.15
C ILE A 78 -23.64 12.82 -28.14
N THR A 79 -22.49 13.47 -28.23
CA THR A 79 -21.38 13.03 -29.10
C THR A 79 -20.91 11.62 -28.74
N ARG A 80 -20.74 11.33 -27.46
CA ARG A 80 -20.36 9.98 -26.99
C ARG A 80 -21.40 8.93 -27.36
N GLU A 81 -22.69 9.23 -27.23
CA GLU A 81 -23.75 8.30 -27.58
C GLU A 81 -23.78 8.02 -29.08
N VAL A 82 -23.61 9.05 -29.93
CA VAL A 82 -23.53 8.88 -31.40
C VAL A 82 -22.35 7.94 -31.77
N LEU A 83 -21.16 8.19 -31.21
CA LEU A 83 -19.96 7.34 -31.45
C LEU A 83 -20.17 5.92 -30.91
N TYR A 84 -20.80 5.78 -29.73
CA TYR A 84 -21.09 4.49 -29.14
C TYR A 84 -22.02 3.65 -30.03
N GLN A 85 -23.08 4.26 -30.55
CA GLN A 85 -24.01 3.58 -31.48
C GLN A 85 -23.31 3.13 -32.79
N GLU A 86 -22.42 3.96 -33.34
CA GLU A 86 -21.64 3.56 -34.51
C GLU A 86 -20.65 2.43 -34.18
N MET A 87 -20.01 2.47 -33.02
CA MET A 87 -19.14 1.40 -32.53
C MET A 87 -19.89 0.07 -32.42
N ILE A 88 -21.10 0.08 -31.83
CA ILE A 88 -21.94 -1.12 -31.72
C ILE A 88 -22.36 -1.64 -33.11
N LYS A 89 -22.76 -0.73 -34.00
CA LYS A 89 -23.17 -1.06 -35.37
C LYS A 89 -22.02 -1.67 -36.18
N SER A 90 -20.79 -1.21 -35.97
CA SER A 90 -19.59 -1.77 -36.61
C SER A 90 -19.19 -3.14 -36.07
N GLY A 91 -19.75 -3.58 -34.94
CA GLY A 91 -19.39 -4.82 -34.26
C GLY A 91 -18.04 -4.78 -33.52
N PHE A 92 -17.49 -3.60 -33.30
CA PHE A 92 -16.20 -3.42 -32.61
C PHE A 92 -16.22 -4.00 -31.19
N ASP A 93 -17.35 -3.87 -30.50
CA ASP A 93 -17.61 -4.42 -29.15
C ASP A 93 -17.55 -5.96 -29.12
N LYS A 94 -17.77 -6.63 -30.24
CA LYS A 94 -17.76 -8.09 -30.38
C LYS A 94 -16.36 -8.67 -30.61
N ASN A 95 -15.35 -7.80 -30.81
CA ASN A 95 -13.97 -8.25 -30.87
C ASN A 95 -13.59 -8.92 -29.53
N PRO A 96 -13.17 -10.20 -29.51
CA PRO A 96 -12.93 -10.96 -28.28
C PRO A 96 -11.93 -10.29 -27.33
N GLY A 97 -10.87 -9.68 -27.88
CA GLY A 97 -9.87 -8.96 -27.08
C GLY A 97 -10.44 -7.72 -26.43
N MET A 98 -11.24 -6.94 -27.15
CA MET A 98 -11.88 -5.74 -26.64
C MET A 98 -12.98 -6.06 -25.62
N ALA A 99 -13.79 -7.08 -25.88
CA ALA A 99 -14.81 -7.53 -24.94
C ALA A 99 -14.21 -7.96 -23.61
N ALA A 100 -13.15 -8.77 -23.64
CA ALA A 100 -12.46 -9.20 -22.41
C ALA A 100 -11.83 -8.04 -21.66
N GLN A 101 -11.22 -7.07 -22.36
CA GLN A 101 -10.65 -5.88 -21.74
C GLN A 101 -11.72 -4.98 -21.12
N ALA A 102 -12.83 -4.77 -21.81
CA ALA A 102 -13.95 -3.98 -21.31
C ALA A 102 -14.55 -4.61 -20.04
N ASP A 103 -14.74 -5.92 -20.04
CA ASP A 103 -15.25 -6.65 -18.86
C ASP A 103 -14.27 -6.55 -17.68
N PHE A 104 -12.97 -6.73 -17.94
CA PHE A 104 -11.93 -6.57 -16.92
C PHE A 104 -11.96 -5.17 -16.27
N VAL A 105 -12.04 -4.10 -17.09
CA VAL A 105 -12.14 -2.72 -16.58
C VAL A 105 -13.42 -2.52 -15.76
N ARG A 106 -14.56 -3.01 -16.27
CA ARG A 106 -15.86 -2.94 -15.57
C ARG A 106 -15.80 -3.64 -14.21
N VAL A 107 -15.29 -4.85 -14.18
CA VAL A 107 -15.17 -5.65 -12.94
C VAL A 107 -14.26 -4.96 -11.93
N ASN A 108 -13.09 -4.48 -12.35
CA ASN A 108 -12.17 -3.77 -11.46
C ASN A 108 -12.77 -2.48 -10.89
N PHE A 109 -13.48 -1.70 -11.71
CA PHE A 109 -14.17 -0.50 -11.25
C PHE A 109 -15.22 -0.82 -10.18
N LEU A 110 -16.03 -1.86 -10.41
CA LEU A 110 -17.06 -2.30 -9.46
C LEU A 110 -16.43 -2.83 -8.17
N LEU A 111 -15.35 -3.60 -8.27
CA LEU A 111 -14.63 -4.09 -7.09
C LEU A 111 -14.04 -2.96 -6.25
N GLN A 112 -13.41 -1.98 -6.87
CA GLN A 112 -12.91 -0.80 -6.15
C GLN A 112 -14.04 -0.04 -5.45
N SER A 113 -15.16 0.17 -6.15
CA SER A 113 -16.32 0.85 -5.57
C SER A 113 -16.91 0.06 -4.40
N TYR A 114 -17.00 -1.26 -4.53
CA TYR A 114 -17.46 -2.16 -3.48
C TYR A 114 -16.54 -2.14 -2.25
N LEU A 115 -15.22 -2.13 -2.46
CA LEU A 115 -14.25 -2.02 -1.36
C LEU A 115 -14.40 -0.70 -0.59
N GLN A 116 -14.59 0.40 -1.31
CA GLN A 116 -14.84 1.70 -0.66
C GLN A 116 -16.14 1.71 0.15
N ASP A 117 -17.19 1.07 -0.36
CA ASP A 117 -18.45 0.92 0.36
C ASP A 117 -18.30 0.00 1.57
N PHE A 118 -17.57 -1.11 1.43
CA PHE A 118 -17.27 -2.02 2.54
C PHE A 118 -16.60 -1.29 3.71
N ILE A 119 -15.59 -0.45 3.42
CA ILE A 119 -14.90 0.35 4.46
C ILE A 119 -15.87 1.32 5.15
N LYS A 120 -16.78 1.94 4.41
CA LYS A 120 -17.77 2.88 4.96
C LYS A 120 -18.82 2.18 5.82
N THR A 121 -19.26 1.01 5.39
CA THR A 121 -20.33 0.24 6.05
C THR A 121 -19.81 -0.63 7.21
N HIS A 122 -18.47 -0.83 7.28
CA HIS A 122 -17.81 -1.57 8.35
C HIS A 122 -16.77 -0.67 9.05
N PRO A 123 -17.20 0.41 9.72
CA PRO A 123 -16.28 1.33 10.36
C PRO A 123 -15.58 0.67 11.55
N VAL A 124 -14.29 0.94 11.68
CA VAL A 124 -13.54 0.59 12.89
C VAL A 124 -13.82 1.67 13.94
N SER A 125 -14.38 1.28 15.08
CA SER A 125 -14.68 2.22 16.16
C SER A 125 -13.42 2.68 16.88
N ASP A 126 -13.45 3.89 17.44
CA ASP A 126 -12.35 4.42 18.24
C ASP A 126 -12.10 3.56 19.50
N ASP A 127 -13.13 2.98 20.08
CA ASP A 127 -13.02 2.07 21.24
C ASP A 127 -12.27 0.78 20.90
N MET A 128 -12.48 0.22 19.71
CA MET A 128 -11.70 -0.93 19.23
C MET A 128 -10.22 -0.57 19.09
N LEU A 129 -9.93 0.61 18.54
CA LEU A 129 -8.56 1.09 18.36
C LEU A 129 -7.87 1.34 19.70
N LYS A 130 -8.57 1.95 20.67
CA LYS A 130 -8.05 2.18 22.02
C LYS A 130 -7.79 0.88 22.75
N THR A 131 -8.72 -0.07 22.66
CA THR A 131 -8.56 -1.40 23.28
C THR A 131 -7.30 -2.10 22.78
N GLU A 132 -7.07 -2.09 21.48
CA GLU A 132 -5.87 -2.69 20.89
C GLU A 132 -4.60 -1.91 21.24
N TYR A 133 -4.67 -0.58 21.25
CA TYR A 133 -3.56 0.26 21.69
C TYR A 133 -3.18 -0.04 23.13
N ASP A 134 -4.14 -0.12 24.05
CA ASP A 134 -3.90 -0.41 25.47
C ASP A 134 -3.32 -1.81 25.65
N LYS A 135 -3.74 -2.78 24.85
CA LYS A 135 -3.14 -4.12 24.81
C LYS A 135 -1.67 -4.05 24.39
N ILE A 136 -1.39 -3.40 23.25
CA ILE A 136 0.01 -3.23 22.76
C ILE A 136 0.84 -2.49 23.79
N LYS A 137 0.29 -1.43 24.39
CA LYS A 137 0.96 -0.67 25.43
C LYS A 137 1.30 -1.56 26.63
N SER A 138 0.34 -2.35 27.12
CA SER A 138 0.57 -3.25 28.26
C SER A 138 1.59 -4.36 27.93
N GLU A 139 1.62 -4.84 26.69
CA GLU A 139 2.62 -5.82 26.24
C GLU A 139 4.04 -5.23 26.14
N LEU A 140 4.15 -3.94 25.89
CA LEU A 140 5.42 -3.23 25.77
C LEU A 140 5.85 -2.57 27.09
N ASP A 141 4.91 -2.35 28.00
CA ASP A 141 5.19 -1.80 29.33
C ASP A 141 6.22 -2.70 30.05
N ASN A 142 7.21 -2.08 30.65
CA ASN A 142 8.32 -2.76 31.32
C ASN A 142 9.26 -3.59 30.41
N LYS A 143 9.07 -3.57 29.07
CA LYS A 143 10.07 -4.15 28.17
C LYS A 143 11.22 -3.19 27.93
N GLN A 144 12.37 -3.78 27.64
CA GLN A 144 13.59 -3.04 27.30
C GLN A 144 14.03 -3.37 25.88
N GLU A 145 14.49 -2.34 25.19
CA GLU A 145 15.28 -2.48 23.97
C GLU A 145 16.75 -2.61 24.34
N TYR A 146 17.45 -3.41 23.57
CA TYR A 146 18.87 -3.70 23.73
C TYR A 146 19.62 -3.19 22.52
N LEU A 147 20.62 -2.36 22.73
CA LEU A 147 21.60 -2.01 21.71
C LEU A 147 22.67 -3.08 21.73
N ALA A 148 22.64 -3.94 20.73
CA ALA A 148 23.55 -5.08 20.68
C ALA A 148 24.49 -5.02 19.48
N ARG A 149 25.66 -5.65 19.63
CA ARG A 149 26.54 -5.99 18.52
C ARG A 149 26.75 -7.49 18.48
N HIS A 150 27.00 -8.02 17.28
CA HIS A 150 27.38 -9.41 17.16
C HIS A 150 28.45 -9.64 16.09
N ILE A 151 29.11 -10.79 16.22
CA ILE A 151 30.00 -11.36 15.20
C ILE A 151 29.48 -12.75 14.90
N LEU A 152 29.14 -13.03 13.65
CA LEU A 152 28.68 -14.32 13.18
C LEU A 152 29.79 -15.01 12.40
N VAL A 153 30.05 -16.29 12.72
CA VAL A 153 31.00 -17.13 12.00
C VAL A 153 30.47 -18.55 11.80
N ASP A 154 31.01 -19.27 10.84
CA ASP A 154 30.51 -20.61 10.48
C ASP A 154 30.95 -21.69 11.50
N LYS A 155 32.10 -21.50 12.21
CA LYS A 155 32.68 -22.51 13.08
C LYS A 155 32.80 -22.03 14.51
N GLU A 156 32.53 -22.93 15.45
CA GLU A 156 32.69 -22.65 16.88
C GLU A 156 34.14 -22.24 17.22
N ALA A 157 35.12 -22.87 16.57
CA ALA A 157 36.52 -22.56 16.77
C ALA A 157 36.87 -21.10 16.46
N ASP A 158 36.30 -20.54 15.39
CA ASP A 158 36.48 -19.14 14.99
C ASP A 158 35.85 -18.18 16.02
N ALA A 159 34.70 -18.54 16.54
CA ALA A 159 34.07 -17.76 17.60
C ALA A 159 34.86 -17.79 18.91
N LYS A 160 35.43 -18.93 19.27
CA LYS A 160 36.37 -19.08 20.43
C LYS A 160 37.60 -18.23 20.25
N ASP A 161 38.18 -18.21 19.04
CA ASP A 161 39.33 -17.36 18.72
C ASP A 161 39.01 -15.87 18.84
N ILE A 162 37.85 -15.44 18.33
CA ILE A 162 37.37 -14.07 18.50
C ILE A 162 37.25 -13.70 19.97
N ILE A 163 36.63 -14.55 20.79
CA ILE A 163 36.56 -14.33 22.25
C ILE A 163 37.95 -14.22 22.86
N ALA A 164 38.90 -15.06 22.45
CA ALA A 164 40.28 -14.99 22.94
C ALA A 164 40.98 -13.67 22.57
N GLN A 165 40.72 -13.15 21.36
CA GLN A 165 41.26 -11.87 20.93
C GLN A 165 40.61 -10.70 21.70
N LEU A 166 39.31 -10.75 21.95
CA LEU A 166 38.62 -9.77 22.79
C LEU A 166 39.16 -9.71 24.21
N LYS A 167 39.48 -10.88 24.81
CA LYS A 167 40.15 -10.99 26.13
C LYS A 167 41.53 -10.35 26.14
N LYS A 168 42.21 -10.31 25.01
CA LYS A 168 43.53 -9.65 24.83
C LYS A 168 43.40 -8.16 24.51
N GLY A 169 42.19 -7.59 24.50
CA GLY A 169 41.94 -6.16 24.28
C GLY A 169 41.67 -5.77 22.85
N ALA A 170 41.42 -6.70 21.94
CA ALA A 170 41.01 -6.37 20.59
C ALA A 170 39.66 -5.66 20.62
N LYS A 171 39.42 -4.69 19.68
CA LYS A 171 38.19 -3.97 19.58
C LYS A 171 37.11 -4.84 18.90
N PHE A 172 35.93 -4.92 19.49
CA PHE A 172 34.82 -5.75 19.01
C PHE A 172 34.44 -5.35 17.60
N GLU A 173 34.28 -4.05 17.34
CA GLU A 173 33.85 -3.46 16.06
C GLU A 173 34.83 -3.82 14.93
N LYS A 174 36.17 -3.84 15.24
CA LYS A 174 37.19 -4.22 14.27
C LYS A 174 37.04 -5.68 13.89
N LEU A 175 36.92 -6.56 14.89
CA LEU A 175 36.77 -8.00 14.67
C LEU A 175 35.46 -8.32 13.93
N ALA A 176 34.39 -7.59 14.22
CA ALA A 176 33.11 -7.71 13.49
C ALA A 176 33.29 -7.39 12.01
N THR A 177 33.91 -6.25 11.69
CA THR A 177 34.16 -5.83 10.30
C THR A 177 35.07 -6.81 9.55
N GLU A 178 36.09 -7.38 10.21
CA GLU A 178 37.06 -8.27 9.57
C GLU A 178 36.59 -9.72 9.45
N LYS A 179 35.79 -10.20 10.40
CA LYS A 179 35.52 -11.65 10.56
C LYS A 179 34.04 -12.03 10.49
N SER A 180 33.11 -11.08 10.68
CA SER A 180 31.67 -11.41 10.69
C SER A 180 31.17 -11.79 9.30
N LYS A 181 30.40 -12.87 9.25
CA LYS A 181 29.67 -13.33 8.06
C LYS A 181 28.32 -12.67 7.92
N ASP A 182 27.88 -11.89 8.91
CA ASP A 182 26.64 -11.11 8.80
C ASP A 182 26.85 -9.84 7.95
N ALA A 183 26.51 -9.92 6.66
CA ALA A 183 26.66 -8.81 5.73
C ALA A 183 25.83 -7.56 6.13
N GLY A 184 24.76 -7.73 6.92
CA GLY A 184 23.88 -6.64 7.36
C GLY A 184 24.54 -5.73 8.41
N SER A 185 25.37 -6.28 9.28
CA SER A 185 25.96 -5.55 10.40
C SER A 185 27.49 -5.49 10.38
N ALA A 186 28.20 -6.38 9.68
CA ALA A 186 29.66 -6.45 9.68
C ALA A 186 30.33 -5.10 9.40
N SER A 187 29.91 -4.40 8.33
CA SER A 187 30.46 -3.09 7.93
C SER A 187 30.19 -1.98 8.96
N LYS A 188 29.22 -2.18 9.86
CA LYS A 188 28.86 -1.29 10.96
C LYS A 188 29.50 -1.75 12.29
N GLY A 189 30.51 -2.61 12.24
CA GLY A 189 31.14 -3.17 13.43
C GLY A 189 30.25 -4.11 14.23
N GLY A 190 29.36 -4.83 13.53
CA GLY A 190 28.42 -5.78 14.12
C GLY A 190 27.17 -5.18 14.75
N ASP A 191 26.89 -3.89 14.53
CA ASP A 191 25.77 -3.15 15.15
C ASP A 191 24.43 -3.64 14.64
N LEU A 192 23.56 -4.04 15.57
CA LEU A 192 22.19 -4.53 15.31
C LEU A 192 21.12 -3.50 15.63
N ASP A 193 21.54 -2.28 15.97
CA ASP A 193 20.65 -1.21 16.40
C ASP A 193 19.81 -1.58 17.65
N TRP A 194 18.89 -0.69 18.05
CA TRP A 194 18.00 -0.91 19.17
C TRP A 194 16.90 -1.90 18.81
N ASN A 195 16.83 -3.03 19.54
CA ASN A 195 15.85 -4.07 19.26
C ASN A 195 15.34 -4.74 20.55
N LEU A 196 14.13 -5.30 20.48
CA LEU A 196 13.62 -6.18 21.52
C LEU A 196 14.30 -7.55 21.43
N PRO A 197 14.59 -8.23 22.56
CA PRO A 197 15.09 -9.60 22.55
C PRO A 197 14.21 -10.57 21.78
N SER A 198 12.88 -10.33 21.74
CA SER A 198 11.92 -11.14 20.98
C SER A 198 12.11 -11.13 19.47
N ASN A 199 12.89 -10.18 18.94
CA ASN A 199 13.18 -10.08 17.50
C ASN A 199 14.37 -10.96 17.08
N TYR A 200 15.06 -11.59 18.04
CA TYR A 200 16.16 -12.49 17.79
C TYR A 200 15.74 -13.95 17.98
N VAL A 201 16.48 -14.86 17.38
CA VAL A 201 16.30 -16.30 17.64
C VAL A 201 16.61 -16.60 19.11
N LYS A 202 15.89 -17.57 19.67
CA LYS A 202 15.87 -17.84 21.12
C LYS A 202 17.26 -17.97 21.76
N PRO A 203 18.23 -18.74 21.23
CA PRO A 203 19.56 -18.84 21.87
C PRO A 203 20.29 -17.50 21.94
N PHE A 204 20.16 -16.67 20.90
CA PHE A 204 20.78 -15.35 20.86
C PHE A 204 20.13 -14.41 21.90
N ALA A 205 18.79 -14.37 21.94
CA ALA A 205 18.05 -13.56 22.91
C ALA A 205 18.39 -13.92 24.35
N GLU A 206 18.42 -15.23 24.68
CA GLU A 206 18.77 -15.73 26.01
C GLU A 206 20.20 -15.37 26.43
N ALA A 207 21.14 -15.36 25.49
CA ALA A 207 22.49 -14.91 25.75
C ALA A 207 22.57 -13.41 25.97
N LEU A 208 21.92 -12.64 25.11
CA LEU A 208 21.89 -11.16 25.16
C LEU A 208 21.35 -10.63 26.49
N VAL A 209 20.20 -11.13 26.96
CA VAL A 209 19.55 -10.64 28.20
C VAL A 209 20.32 -10.93 29.47
N LYS A 210 21.28 -11.87 29.44
CA LYS A 210 22.20 -12.21 30.56
C LYS A 210 23.38 -11.25 30.66
N LEU A 211 23.66 -10.49 29.60
CA LEU A 211 24.79 -9.57 29.58
C LEU A 211 24.49 -8.29 30.32
N LYS A 212 25.48 -7.73 30.97
CA LYS A 212 25.47 -6.35 31.48
C LYS A 212 26.04 -5.41 30.42
N LYS A 213 25.69 -4.15 30.49
CA LYS A 213 26.24 -3.11 29.61
C LYS A 213 27.73 -3.18 29.45
N GLY A 214 28.22 -3.20 28.23
CA GLY A 214 29.64 -3.34 27.87
C GLY A 214 30.18 -4.78 27.85
N GLN A 215 29.41 -5.76 28.31
CA GLN A 215 29.83 -7.17 28.32
C GLN A 215 29.56 -7.85 26.98
N TYR A 216 30.37 -8.88 26.71
CA TYR A 216 30.16 -9.80 25.59
C TYR A 216 30.14 -11.25 26.08
N THR A 217 29.57 -12.16 25.30
CA THR A 217 29.47 -13.60 25.62
C THR A 217 30.85 -14.22 25.78
N GLN A 218 31.05 -14.93 26.87
CA GLN A 218 32.34 -15.61 27.17
C GLN A 218 32.44 -16.98 26.52
N THR A 219 31.36 -17.49 25.98
CA THR A 219 31.24 -18.71 25.17
C THR A 219 30.48 -18.40 23.89
N PRO A 220 30.80 -19.08 22.77
CA PRO A 220 30.04 -18.95 21.53
C PRO A 220 28.58 -19.33 21.73
N VAL A 221 27.68 -18.62 21.02
CA VAL A 221 26.25 -18.87 21.01
C VAL A 221 25.87 -19.53 19.68
N GLU A 222 25.39 -20.75 19.72
CA GLU A 222 24.97 -21.50 18.54
C GLU A 222 23.55 -21.12 18.13
N THR A 223 23.35 -20.92 16.84
CA THR A 223 22.03 -20.72 16.22
C THR A 223 21.96 -21.44 14.88
N GLN A 224 20.81 -21.47 14.25
CA GLN A 224 20.64 -21.99 12.88
C GLN A 224 21.50 -21.27 11.83
N PHE A 225 22.01 -20.07 12.14
CA PHE A 225 22.81 -19.25 11.21
C PHE A 225 24.34 -19.47 11.41
N GLY A 226 24.74 -20.14 12.46
CA GLY A 226 26.13 -20.33 12.84
C GLY A 226 26.41 -19.95 14.29
N TRP A 227 27.65 -19.57 14.56
CA TRP A 227 28.14 -19.24 15.87
C TRP A 227 28.30 -17.74 16.08
N HIS A 228 27.73 -17.24 17.15
CA HIS A 228 27.73 -15.81 17.47
C HIS A 228 28.59 -15.51 18.69
N VAL A 229 29.27 -14.36 18.62
CA VAL A 229 29.76 -13.64 19.79
C VAL A 229 28.91 -12.39 19.92
N VAL A 230 28.22 -12.24 21.06
CA VAL A 230 27.23 -11.16 21.28
C VAL A 230 27.77 -10.18 22.30
N LYS A 231 27.64 -8.88 22.07
CA LYS A 231 27.98 -7.80 23.00
C LYS A 231 26.76 -6.94 23.27
N LEU A 232 26.52 -6.59 24.53
CA LEU A 232 25.49 -5.61 24.89
C LEU A 232 26.17 -4.24 25.05
N GLU A 233 25.74 -3.28 24.25
CA GLU A 233 26.21 -1.88 24.35
C GLU A 233 25.40 -1.09 25.37
N ASP A 234 24.07 -1.18 25.30
CA ASP A 234 23.17 -0.47 26.21
C ASP A 234 21.78 -1.08 26.27
N THR A 235 20.99 -0.64 27.24
CA THR A 235 19.56 -0.96 27.35
C THR A 235 18.76 0.31 27.60
N ARG A 236 17.54 0.37 27.10
CA ARG A 236 16.59 1.44 27.38
C ARG A 236 15.16 0.91 27.48
N PRO A 237 14.28 1.57 28.27
CA PRO A 237 12.86 1.25 28.22
C PRO A 237 12.30 1.45 26.81
N VAL A 238 11.37 0.58 26.41
CA VAL A 238 10.64 0.75 25.16
C VAL A 238 9.83 2.04 25.24
N LYS A 239 10.01 2.93 24.26
CA LYS A 239 9.16 4.12 24.15
C LYS A 239 7.89 3.74 23.39
N VAL A 240 6.80 3.57 24.11
CA VAL A 240 5.48 3.36 23.50
C VAL A 240 5.01 4.68 22.89
N PRO A 241 4.76 4.76 21.57
CA PRO A 241 4.26 5.98 20.96
C PRO A 241 2.86 6.31 21.48
N GLN A 242 2.49 7.60 21.43
CA GLN A 242 1.16 8.02 21.88
C GLN A 242 0.07 7.47 20.94
N TYR A 243 -1.15 7.28 21.47
CA TYR A 243 -2.29 6.76 20.71
C TYR A 243 -2.50 7.51 19.39
N GLU A 244 -2.49 8.83 19.43
CA GLU A 244 -2.71 9.67 18.24
C GLU A 244 -1.63 9.49 17.15
N GLU A 245 -0.40 9.15 17.54
CA GLU A 245 0.71 8.88 16.60
C GLU A 245 0.51 7.57 15.82
N VAL A 246 -0.20 6.61 16.41
CA VAL A 246 -0.38 5.27 15.82
C VAL A 246 -1.81 5.00 15.36
N LYS A 247 -2.78 5.85 15.72
CA LYS A 247 -4.21 5.68 15.45
C LYS A 247 -4.51 5.35 13.99
N THR A 248 -3.98 6.14 13.06
CA THR A 248 -4.20 5.92 11.61
C THR A 248 -3.68 4.56 11.16
N LYS A 249 -2.50 4.17 11.65
CA LYS A 249 -1.90 2.86 11.31
C LYS A 249 -2.70 1.70 11.90
N LEU A 250 -3.17 1.84 13.12
CA LEU A 250 -4.06 0.85 13.74
C LEU A 250 -5.37 0.73 12.96
N GLN A 251 -5.97 1.85 12.58
CA GLN A 251 -7.21 1.86 11.78
C GLN A 251 -7.02 1.13 10.45
N GLN A 252 -5.97 1.41 9.72
CA GLN A 252 -5.66 0.72 8.46
C GLN A 252 -5.47 -0.78 8.66
N ARG A 253 -4.75 -1.18 9.71
CA ARG A 253 -4.55 -2.59 10.06
C ARG A 253 -5.86 -3.31 10.36
N PHE A 254 -6.75 -2.69 11.16
CA PHE A 254 -8.06 -3.27 11.47
C PHE A 254 -8.95 -3.38 10.22
N GLN A 255 -8.99 -2.35 9.38
CA GLN A 255 -9.73 -2.39 8.12
C GLN A 255 -9.24 -3.53 7.22
N GLN A 256 -7.92 -3.69 7.11
CA GLN A 256 -7.34 -4.80 6.36
C GLN A 256 -7.74 -6.15 6.95
N GLN A 257 -7.63 -6.35 8.26
CA GLN A 257 -8.00 -7.59 8.93
C GLN A 257 -9.49 -7.93 8.76
N GLN A 258 -10.38 -6.94 8.86
CA GLN A 258 -11.81 -7.13 8.62
C GLN A 258 -12.08 -7.58 7.18
N PHE A 259 -11.40 -6.95 6.22
CA PHE A 259 -11.54 -7.32 4.82
C PHE A 259 -10.97 -8.71 4.53
N ASP A 260 -9.79 -9.04 5.04
CA ASP A 260 -9.16 -10.35 4.86
C ASP A 260 -10.06 -11.47 5.42
N LYS A 261 -10.65 -11.24 6.60
CA LYS A 261 -11.62 -12.16 7.19
C LYS A 261 -12.85 -12.32 6.31
N TYR A 262 -13.42 -11.20 5.85
CA TYR A 262 -14.56 -11.22 4.95
C TYR A 262 -14.27 -11.99 3.66
N LEU A 263 -13.11 -11.74 3.05
CA LEU A 263 -12.67 -12.46 1.85
C LEU A 263 -12.46 -13.96 2.11
N ALA A 264 -11.88 -14.32 3.26
CA ALA A 264 -11.71 -15.71 3.65
C ALA A 264 -13.06 -16.43 3.80
N ASP A 265 -14.04 -15.78 4.43
CA ASP A 265 -15.40 -16.30 4.59
C ASP A 265 -16.12 -16.47 3.25
N LEU A 266 -15.93 -15.55 2.31
CA LEU A 266 -16.46 -15.68 0.95
C LEU A 266 -15.82 -16.85 0.19
N ARG A 267 -14.48 -16.97 0.27
CA ARG A 267 -13.76 -18.07 -0.39
C ARG A 267 -14.14 -19.44 0.17
N ALA A 268 -14.35 -19.54 1.48
CA ALA A 268 -14.78 -20.79 2.13
C ALA A 268 -16.18 -21.26 1.66
N LYS A 269 -17.03 -20.33 1.24
CA LYS A 269 -18.38 -20.63 0.72
C LYS A 269 -18.41 -20.84 -0.80
N ALA A 270 -17.35 -20.46 -1.51
CA ALA A 270 -17.27 -20.58 -2.96
C ALA A 270 -16.86 -21.98 -3.38
N LYS A 271 -17.53 -22.51 -4.40
CA LYS A 271 -17.07 -23.73 -5.09
C LYS A 271 -15.96 -23.34 -6.07
N ILE A 272 -14.73 -23.70 -5.76
CA ILE A 272 -13.54 -23.44 -6.58
C ILE A 272 -13.08 -24.78 -7.13
N GLU A 273 -13.12 -24.91 -8.46
CA GLU A 273 -12.70 -26.13 -9.18
C GLU A 273 -11.39 -25.87 -9.92
#